data_e0d4285f03fd3ee4cfebb37221867dbf
#
_entry.id   e0d4285f03fd3ee4cfebb37221867dbf
#
_cell.length_a   1.000
_cell.length_b   1.000
_cell.length_c   1.000
_cell.angle_alpha   90.00
_cell.angle_beta   90.00
_cell.angle_gamma   90.00
#
_symmetry.space_group_name_H-M   'P 1'
#
loop_
_entity.id
_entity.type
_entity.pdbx_description
1 polymer ?
#
loop_
_entity_poly.entity_id
_entity_poly.type
_entity_poly.pdbx_seq_one_letter_code
_entity_poly.pdbx_strand_id
1 'polypeptide(L)'
;MKNLKKFLLDKLRLSSYHRRRRKYNIGEHSYICHSVKMTKLASIGKYCSIADFVTIGLGNHPIHTLTTSPFIYKPYDIDKYGNIVVPKENLFKPDEKQKKNTIIGNDVWIGYGAFIKQGCCIGDGAIIGAHSVVTRDIPPYAIAAGVPARVIKYRFTPEIVEKLLNLKWWDYPEDFIVNLPFDNIEKCIDLLEKNKEKVN
;
A
#
# COMPACT_ATOMS: atom_id res chain seq x y z
N MET A 1 -5.57 36.71 11.64
CA MET A 1 -4.97 36.20 10.40
C MET A 1 -4.33 34.81 10.52
N LYS A 2 -3.51 34.50 11.55
CA LYS A 2 -2.89 33.17 11.72
C LYS A 2 -3.90 32.01 11.82
N ASN A 3 -5.01 32.18 12.55
CA ASN A 3 -6.03 31.15 12.73
C ASN A 3 -6.82 30.83 11.44
N LEU A 4 -7.10 31.83 10.60
CA LEU A 4 -7.80 31.63 9.33
C LEU A 4 -6.92 30.86 8.32
N LYS A 5 -5.62 31.17 8.29
CA LYS A 5 -4.65 30.47 7.43
C LYS A 5 -4.51 29.01 7.83
N LYS A 6 -4.46 28.72 9.16
CA LYS A 6 -4.44 27.35 9.68
C LYS A 6 -5.72 26.59 9.32
N PHE A 7 -6.90 27.20 9.55
CA PHE A 7 -8.20 26.63 9.20
C PHE A 7 -8.33 26.29 7.71
N LEU A 8 -7.88 27.19 6.82
CA LEU A 8 -7.88 26.96 5.37
C LEU A 8 -6.92 25.83 4.97
N LEU A 9 -5.73 25.75 5.58
CA LEU A 9 -4.77 24.69 5.34
C LEU A 9 -5.31 23.33 5.82
N ASP A 10 -5.98 23.27 6.96
CA ASP A 10 -6.59 22.04 7.48
C ASP A 10 -7.75 21.59 6.57
N LYS A 11 -8.58 22.52 6.08
CA LYS A 11 -9.64 22.24 5.12
C LYS A 11 -9.11 21.72 3.77
N LEU A 12 -8.00 22.29 3.29
CA LEU A 12 -7.30 21.82 2.07
C LEU A 12 -6.67 20.44 2.26
N ARG A 13 -6.07 20.19 3.42
CA ARG A 13 -5.52 18.86 3.78
C ARG A 13 -6.61 17.80 3.84
N LEU A 14 -7.73 18.08 4.48
CA LEU A 14 -8.89 17.17 4.53
C LEU A 14 -9.43 16.90 3.13
N SER A 15 -9.57 17.91 2.27
CA SER A 15 -10.05 17.73 0.90
C SER A 15 -9.10 16.88 0.05
N SER A 16 -7.79 17.06 0.21
CA SER A 16 -6.77 16.26 -0.48
C SER A 16 -6.75 14.81 0.01
N TYR A 17 -6.93 14.61 1.32
CA TYR A 17 -7.05 13.29 1.94
C TYR A 17 -8.26 12.51 1.40
N HIS A 18 -9.46 13.11 1.40
CA HIS A 18 -10.66 12.48 0.86
C HIS A 18 -10.59 12.20 -0.65
N ARG A 19 -9.91 13.06 -1.41
CA ARG A 19 -9.65 12.85 -2.84
C ARG A 19 -8.74 11.64 -3.06
N ARG A 20 -7.66 11.50 -2.26
CA ARG A 20 -6.76 10.35 -2.32
C ARG A 20 -7.48 9.05 -1.95
N ARG A 21 -8.28 9.04 -0.89
CA ARG A 21 -9.06 7.85 -0.47
C ARG A 21 -9.93 7.34 -1.61
N ARG A 22 -10.69 8.23 -2.28
CA ARG A 22 -11.55 7.86 -3.42
C ARG A 22 -10.75 7.35 -4.62
N LYS A 23 -9.65 8.04 -4.94
CA LYS A 23 -8.83 7.69 -6.11
C LYS A 23 -8.16 6.33 -6.00
N TYR A 24 -7.74 5.93 -4.80
CA TYR A 24 -6.87 4.76 -4.59
C TYR A 24 -7.54 3.65 -3.78
N ASN A 25 -8.85 3.69 -3.57
CA ASN A 25 -9.57 2.69 -2.77
C ASN A 25 -8.86 2.40 -1.43
N ILE A 26 -8.80 3.43 -0.58
CA ILE A 26 -8.12 3.37 0.72
C ILE A 26 -9.15 3.07 1.81
N GLY A 27 -8.96 2.01 2.56
CA GLY A 27 -9.80 1.59 3.67
C GLY A 27 -9.83 2.59 4.83
N GLU A 28 -10.86 2.47 5.68
CA GLU A 28 -11.08 3.33 6.84
C GLU A 28 -9.93 3.21 7.84
N HIS A 29 -9.76 4.23 8.69
CA HIS A 29 -8.74 4.32 9.74
C HIS A 29 -7.29 4.20 9.24
N SER A 30 -7.06 4.21 7.91
CA SER A 30 -5.70 4.18 7.37
C SER A 30 -5.10 5.58 7.34
N TYR A 31 -3.91 5.71 7.92
CA TYR A 31 -3.11 6.93 7.96
C TYR A 31 -2.03 6.90 6.87
N ILE A 32 -1.99 7.93 6.03
CA ILE A 32 -1.04 8.02 4.92
C ILE A 32 -0.42 9.41 4.91
N CYS A 33 0.89 9.48 5.10
CA CYS A 33 1.64 10.72 5.06
C CYS A 33 1.55 11.43 3.70
N HIS A 34 1.71 12.73 3.70
CA HIS A 34 1.46 13.59 2.53
C HIS A 34 2.41 13.27 1.36
N SER A 35 3.68 12.97 1.64
CA SER A 35 4.73 12.73 0.65
C SER A 35 4.69 11.36 -0.02
N VAL A 36 3.73 10.49 0.35
CA VAL A 36 3.58 9.15 -0.25
C VAL A 36 3.22 9.24 -1.72
N LYS A 37 4.01 8.56 -2.57
CA LYS A 37 3.76 8.42 -4.01
C LYS A 37 3.08 7.10 -4.28
N MET A 38 1.93 7.13 -4.97
CA MET A 38 1.16 5.95 -5.35
C MET A 38 0.90 5.98 -6.86
N THR A 39 1.19 4.89 -7.56
CA THR A 39 1.00 4.79 -9.01
C THR A 39 0.10 3.59 -9.35
N LYS A 40 0.66 2.44 -9.62
CA LYS A 40 -0.07 1.21 -9.98
C LYS A 40 -0.56 0.50 -8.71
N LEU A 41 -1.47 1.14 -8.00
CA LEU A 41 -2.08 0.67 -6.76
C LEU A 41 -3.52 0.27 -7.01
N ALA A 42 -3.94 -0.91 -6.53
CA ALA A 42 -5.33 -1.37 -6.56
C ALA A 42 -6.08 -0.91 -5.30
N SER A 43 -5.51 -1.17 -4.12
CA SER A 43 -6.13 -0.83 -2.83
C SER A 43 -5.11 -0.76 -1.70
N ILE A 44 -5.52 -0.06 -0.65
CA ILE A 44 -4.94 -0.12 0.71
C ILE A 44 -6.09 -0.50 1.64
N GLY A 45 -5.88 -1.48 2.48
CA GLY A 45 -6.87 -1.94 3.45
C GLY A 45 -7.15 -0.93 4.57
N LYS A 46 -7.86 -1.38 5.60
CA LYS A 46 -8.20 -0.60 6.80
C LYS A 46 -7.02 -0.59 7.79
N TYR A 47 -6.98 0.41 8.67
CA TYR A 47 -6.02 0.53 9.79
C TYR A 47 -4.54 0.55 9.40
N CYS A 48 -4.20 0.89 8.16
CA CYS A 48 -2.81 0.96 7.71
C CYS A 48 -2.12 2.25 8.17
N SER A 49 -0.81 2.15 8.43
CA SER A 49 0.07 3.29 8.76
C SER A 49 1.18 3.39 7.72
N ILE A 50 1.15 4.43 6.88
CA ILE A 50 2.12 4.61 5.80
C ILE A 50 2.87 5.92 6.00
N ALA A 51 4.17 5.78 6.27
CA ALA A 51 5.05 6.89 6.60
C ALA A 51 5.42 7.76 5.38
N ASP A 52 6.14 8.84 5.64
CA ASP A 52 6.59 9.76 4.60
C ASP A 52 7.58 9.13 3.61
N PHE A 53 7.60 9.67 2.39
CA PHE A 53 8.48 9.31 1.28
C PHE A 53 8.34 7.85 0.80
N VAL A 54 7.32 7.12 1.25
CA VAL A 54 6.99 5.80 0.72
C VAL A 54 6.57 5.92 -0.74
N THR A 55 7.06 4.99 -1.58
CA THR A 55 6.65 4.86 -2.97
C THR A 55 6.00 3.51 -3.22
N ILE A 56 4.74 3.49 -3.69
CA ILE A 56 3.97 2.27 -3.91
C ILE A 56 3.63 2.13 -5.39
N GLY A 57 3.89 0.94 -5.95
CA GLY A 57 3.43 0.53 -7.25
C GLY A 57 4.20 1.15 -8.42
N LEU A 58 5.46 1.56 -8.22
CA LEU A 58 6.27 2.05 -9.32
C LEU A 58 6.59 0.92 -10.29
N GLY A 59 6.27 1.14 -11.58
CA GLY A 59 6.46 0.17 -12.63
C GLY A 59 7.91 0.00 -13.06
N ASN A 60 8.16 -1.04 -13.84
CA ASN A 60 9.44 -1.33 -14.45
C ASN A 60 9.44 -0.97 -15.93
N HIS A 61 10.63 -0.85 -16.49
CA HIS A 61 10.87 -0.85 -17.91
C HIS A 61 11.01 -2.30 -18.43
N PRO A 62 10.71 -2.57 -19.70
CA PRO A 62 11.00 -3.88 -20.31
C PRO A 62 12.53 -4.11 -20.31
N ILE A 63 12.94 -5.32 -19.87
CA ILE A 63 14.37 -5.68 -19.74
C ILE A 63 14.82 -6.71 -20.78
N HIS A 64 13.91 -7.22 -21.61
CA HIS A 64 14.19 -8.22 -22.66
C HIS A 64 14.05 -7.61 -24.06
N THR A 65 14.20 -6.29 -24.18
CA THR A 65 14.15 -5.55 -25.44
C THR A 65 15.52 -4.91 -25.73
N LEU A 66 15.78 -4.52 -26.97
CA LEU A 66 17.01 -3.86 -27.37
C LEU A 66 17.30 -2.60 -26.53
N THR A 67 16.26 -1.91 -26.09
CA THR A 67 16.36 -0.73 -25.23
C THR A 67 15.33 -0.78 -24.12
N THR A 68 15.67 -0.29 -22.94
CA THR A 68 14.73 -0.09 -21.82
C THR A 68 13.95 1.23 -21.93
N SER A 69 14.27 2.07 -22.91
CA SER A 69 13.67 3.39 -23.07
C SER A 69 12.16 3.29 -23.32
N PRO A 70 11.35 4.17 -22.69
CA PRO A 70 9.92 4.29 -22.99
C PRO A 70 9.63 4.66 -24.45
N PHE A 71 10.61 5.14 -25.20
CA PHE A 71 10.53 5.45 -26.61
C PHE A 71 9.82 4.35 -27.44
N ILE A 72 10.06 3.08 -27.12
CA ILE A 72 9.51 1.95 -27.90
C ILE A 72 8.05 1.60 -27.59
N TYR A 73 7.45 2.12 -26.51
CA TYR A 73 6.09 1.76 -26.09
C TYR A 73 5.23 2.96 -25.64
N LYS A 74 5.77 4.17 -25.66
CA LYS A 74 5.02 5.41 -25.44
C LYS A 74 5.21 6.33 -26.63
N PRO A 75 4.12 6.85 -27.22
CA PRO A 75 4.26 7.95 -28.16
C PRO A 75 4.78 9.17 -27.39
N TYR A 76 5.95 9.67 -27.75
CA TYR A 76 6.42 10.98 -27.31
C TYR A 76 5.94 12.01 -28.32
N ASP A 77 5.28 13.09 -27.84
CA ASP A 77 4.99 14.24 -28.66
C ASP A 77 6.31 14.88 -29.08
N ILE A 78 6.47 15.04 -30.39
CA ILE A 78 7.67 15.59 -31.04
C ILE A 78 7.99 16.99 -30.54
N ASP A 79 6.97 17.81 -30.31
CA ASP A 79 7.12 19.26 -30.11
C ASP A 79 7.79 19.63 -28.80
N LYS A 80 7.83 18.76 -27.82
CA LYS A 80 8.36 19.09 -26.50
C LYS A 80 9.84 18.78 -26.33
N TYR A 81 10.39 17.82 -27.10
CA TYR A 81 11.79 17.35 -26.94
C TYR A 81 12.53 17.10 -28.25
N GLY A 82 11.93 17.44 -29.41
CA GLY A 82 12.58 17.22 -30.71
C GLY A 82 12.77 15.77 -31.14
N ASN A 83 12.02 14.83 -30.52
CA ASN A 83 12.17 13.40 -30.77
C ASN A 83 11.25 12.92 -31.89
N ILE A 84 11.72 11.95 -32.68
CA ILE A 84 10.95 11.28 -33.71
C ILE A 84 9.85 10.44 -33.04
N VAL A 85 8.57 10.65 -33.45
CA VAL A 85 7.45 9.81 -33.01
C VAL A 85 7.55 8.44 -33.64
N VAL A 86 7.59 7.42 -32.81
CA VAL A 86 7.37 6.05 -33.29
C VAL A 86 5.87 5.91 -33.66
N PRO A 87 5.53 5.50 -34.89
CA PRO A 87 4.14 5.26 -35.28
C PRO A 87 3.44 4.34 -34.29
N LYS A 88 2.17 4.63 -33.96
CA LYS A 88 1.41 3.88 -32.92
C LYS A 88 1.32 2.37 -33.21
N GLU A 89 1.25 2.01 -34.48
CA GLU A 89 1.21 0.63 -34.96
C GLU A 89 2.51 -0.15 -34.70
N ASN A 90 3.63 0.56 -34.59
CA ASN A 90 4.96 -0.04 -34.36
C ASN A 90 5.39 -0.01 -32.89
N LEU A 91 4.52 0.47 -32.00
CA LEU A 91 4.85 0.50 -30.58
C LEU A 91 4.91 -0.91 -29.98
N PHE A 92 5.99 -1.19 -29.27
CA PHE A 92 6.14 -2.40 -28.49
C PHE A 92 5.03 -2.48 -27.42
N LYS A 93 4.38 -3.63 -27.31
CA LYS A 93 3.35 -3.88 -26.28
C LYS A 93 4.00 -4.62 -25.11
N PRO A 94 4.20 -3.97 -23.96
CA PRO A 94 4.72 -4.65 -22.79
C PRO A 94 3.79 -5.78 -22.34
N ASP A 95 4.37 -6.84 -21.76
CA ASP A 95 3.62 -8.00 -21.26
C ASP A 95 2.53 -7.57 -20.26
N GLU A 96 1.34 -8.14 -20.42
CA GLU A 96 0.19 -7.96 -19.52
C GLU A 96 0.51 -8.28 -18.04
N LYS A 97 1.43 -9.24 -17.80
CA LYS A 97 1.91 -9.56 -16.44
C LYS A 97 2.55 -8.36 -15.73
N GLN A 98 3.08 -7.40 -16.47
CA GLN A 98 3.62 -6.16 -15.92
C GLN A 98 2.53 -5.14 -15.52
N LYS A 99 1.26 -5.43 -15.80
CA LYS A 99 0.12 -4.56 -15.50
C LYS A 99 -0.52 -4.83 -14.12
N LYS A 100 -0.10 -5.88 -13.40
CA LYS A 100 -0.64 -6.20 -12.07
C LYS A 100 -0.47 -5.00 -11.13
N ASN A 101 -1.57 -4.58 -10.51
CA ASN A 101 -1.55 -3.53 -9.51
C ASN A 101 -1.06 -4.06 -8.16
N THR A 102 -0.43 -3.18 -7.39
CA THR A 102 -0.01 -3.46 -6.01
C THR A 102 -1.23 -3.47 -5.10
N ILE A 103 -1.26 -4.39 -4.15
CA ILE A 103 -2.30 -4.51 -3.12
C ILE A 103 -1.64 -4.40 -1.76
N ILE A 104 -2.18 -3.55 -0.90
CA ILE A 104 -1.81 -3.45 0.50
C ILE A 104 -2.99 -3.94 1.32
N GLY A 105 -2.78 -4.95 2.17
CA GLY A 105 -3.77 -5.52 3.08
C GLY A 105 -4.19 -4.56 4.20
N ASN A 106 -4.84 -5.09 5.22
CA ASN A 106 -5.29 -4.36 6.40
C ASN A 106 -4.18 -4.35 7.47
N ASP A 107 -4.20 -3.37 8.37
CA ASP A 107 -3.25 -3.25 9.49
C ASP A 107 -1.76 -3.31 9.05
N VAL A 108 -1.45 -2.81 7.86
CA VAL A 108 -0.08 -2.80 7.34
C VAL A 108 0.65 -1.55 7.78
N TRP A 109 1.85 -1.73 8.33
CA TRP A 109 2.76 -0.61 8.59
C TRP A 109 3.88 -0.57 7.57
N ILE A 110 4.01 0.56 6.86
CA ILE A 110 5.11 0.80 5.92
C ILE A 110 5.96 1.94 6.45
N GLY A 111 7.21 1.60 6.77
CA GLY A 111 8.21 2.51 7.31
C GLY A 111 8.67 3.57 6.30
N TYR A 112 9.24 4.64 6.84
CA TYR A 112 9.73 5.81 6.11
C TYR A 112 10.61 5.43 4.90
N GLY A 113 10.36 6.05 3.76
CA GLY A 113 11.18 5.90 2.56
C GLY A 113 11.16 4.51 1.92
N ALA A 114 10.29 3.61 2.35
CA ALA A 114 10.21 2.27 1.75
C ALA A 114 9.68 2.34 0.31
N PHE A 115 10.14 1.41 -0.51
CA PHE A 115 9.76 1.26 -1.91
C PHE A 115 9.04 -0.07 -2.12
N ILE A 116 7.83 -0.03 -2.65
CA ILE A 116 7.04 -1.22 -3.00
C ILE A 116 6.92 -1.29 -4.53
N LYS A 117 7.53 -2.33 -5.11
CA LYS A 117 7.47 -2.59 -6.55
C LYS A 117 6.03 -2.84 -7.00
N GLN A 118 5.71 -2.42 -8.22
CA GLN A 118 4.44 -2.74 -8.87
C GLN A 118 4.15 -4.24 -8.86
N GLY A 119 2.90 -4.61 -8.56
CA GLY A 119 2.39 -5.97 -8.61
C GLY A 119 2.66 -6.79 -7.36
N CYS A 120 3.38 -6.25 -6.35
CA CYS A 120 3.53 -6.91 -5.07
C CYS A 120 2.24 -6.83 -4.24
N CYS A 121 1.93 -7.93 -3.53
CA CYS A 121 0.91 -7.99 -2.50
C CYS A 121 1.58 -7.93 -1.13
N ILE A 122 1.11 -7.02 -0.26
CA ILE A 122 1.53 -6.94 1.14
C ILE A 122 0.38 -7.47 1.97
N GLY A 123 0.58 -8.57 2.66
CA GLY A 123 -0.44 -9.25 3.46
C GLY A 123 -0.88 -8.46 4.69
N ASP A 124 -2.06 -8.80 5.20
CA ASP A 124 -2.64 -8.17 6.39
C ASP A 124 -1.67 -8.22 7.58
N GLY A 125 -1.62 -7.15 8.35
CA GLY A 125 -0.78 -7.06 9.53
C GLY A 125 0.73 -7.03 9.27
N ALA A 126 1.20 -6.99 8.01
CA ALA A 126 2.63 -6.96 7.70
C ALA A 126 3.28 -5.63 8.07
N ILE A 127 4.58 -5.69 8.36
CA ILE A 127 5.42 -4.52 8.64
C ILE A 127 6.56 -4.48 7.63
N ILE A 128 6.71 -3.33 6.97
CA ILE A 128 7.84 -3.06 6.08
C ILE A 128 8.77 -2.05 6.75
N GLY A 129 10.00 -2.45 6.99
CA GLY A 129 11.03 -1.59 7.60
C GLY A 129 11.32 -0.34 6.76
N ALA A 130 11.82 0.71 7.44
CA ALA A 130 12.20 1.95 6.76
C ALA A 130 13.27 1.67 5.68
N HIS A 131 13.21 2.43 4.56
CA HIS A 131 14.14 2.33 3.42
C HIS A 131 14.25 0.94 2.79
N SER A 132 13.28 0.06 3.02
CA SER A 132 13.26 -1.28 2.40
C SER A 132 12.79 -1.22 0.96
N VAL A 133 13.32 -2.12 0.12
CA VAL A 133 12.91 -2.28 -1.28
C VAL A 133 12.19 -3.61 -1.47
N VAL A 134 10.87 -3.57 -1.44
CA VAL A 134 10.02 -4.75 -1.62
C VAL A 134 9.88 -5.09 -3.09
N THR A 135 10.35 -6.26 -3.48
CA THR A 135 10.37 -6.76 -4.86
C THR A 135 9.51 -8.01 -5.08
N ARG A 136 8.94 -8.57 -4.02
CA ARG A 136 8.08 -9.78 -3.99
C ARG A 136 6.96 -9.59 -3.00
N ASP A 137 5.96 -10.46 -3.05
CA ASP A 137 4.87 -10.49 -2.08
C ASP A 137 5.41 -10.71 -0.66
N ILE A 138 4.77 -10.08 0.32
CA ILE A 138 5.08 -10.20 1.75
C ILE A 138 3.91 -10.91 2.43
N PRO A 139 4.17 -12.01 3.14
CA PRO A 139 3.13 -12.76 3.84
C PRO A 139 2.42 -11.93 4.93
N PRO A 140 1.18 -12.30 5.30
CA PRO A 140 0.49 -11.70 6.43
C PRO A 140 1.32 -11.76 7.72
N TYR A 141 1.23 -10.70 8.52
CA TYR A 141 1.91 -10.54 9.81
C TYR A 141 3.45 -10.71 9.77
N ALA A 142 4.05 -10.74 8.59
CA ALA A 142 5.50 -10.77 8.45
C ALA A 142 6.12 -9.38 8.69
N ILE A 143 7.29 -9.35 9.29
CA ILE A 143 8.16 -8.18 9.38
C ILE A 143 9.27 -8.36 8.36
N ALA A 144 9.29 -7.51 7.34
CA ALA A 144 10.24 -7.56 6.25
C ALA A 144 11.06 -6.26 6.17
N ALA A 145 12.37 -6.38 5.92
CA ALA A 145 13.24 -5.23 5.75
C ALA A 145 14.42 -5.53 4.83
N GLY A 146 15.12 -4.48 4.42
CA GLY A 146 16.36 -4.55 3.63
C GLY A 146 16.18 -4.25 2.13
N VAL A 147 17.29 -4.33 1.40
CA VAL A 147 17.39 -4.10 -0.04
C VAL A 147 18.13 -5.27 -0.71
N PRO A 148 17.41 -6.20 -1.36
CA PRO A 148 15.96 -6.34 -1.42
C PRO A 148 15.37 -6.80 -0.07
N ALA A 149 14.13 -6.41 0.23
CA ALA A 149 13.46 -6.78 1.46
C ALA A 149 13.31 -8.30 1.59
N ARG A 150 13.57 -8.81 2.80
CA ARG A 150 13.36 -10.21 3.19
C ARG A 150 12.57 -10.26 4.48
N VAL A 151 11.77 -11.31 4.64
CA VAL A 151 11.11 -11.59 5.92
C VAL A 151 12.18 -11.87 6.97
N ILE A 152 12.16 -11.10 8.05
CA ILE A 152 13.07 -11.23 9.19
C ILE A 152 12.45 -12.13 10.24
N LYS A 153 11.16 -11.90 10.55
CA LYS A 153 10.36 -12.65 11.51
C LYS A 153 8.88 -12.37 11.30
N TYR A 154 8.04 -13.05 12.04
CA TYR A 154 6.61 -12.78 12.12
C TYR A 154 6.28 -12.02 13.42
N ARG A 155 5.16 -11.28 13.42
CA ARG A 155 4.67 -10.57 14.62
C ARG A 155 4.21 -11.54 15.70
N PHE A 156 3.63 -12.65 15.27
CA PHE A 156 2.97 -13.65 16.12
C PHE A 156 3.32 -15.06 15.65
N THR A 157 2.94 -16.08 16.45
CA THR A 157 3.05 -17.49 16.07
C THR A 157 2.09 -17.82 14.91
N PRO A 158 2.33 -18.90 14.16
CA PRO A 158 1.43 -19.30 13.06
C PRO A 158 -0.02 -19.47 13.49
N GLU A 159 -0.26 -20.02 14.69
CA GLU A 159 -1.60 -20.27 15.23
C GLU A 159 -2.34 -18.97 15.50
N ILE A 160 -1.65 -17.96 16.04
CA ILE A 160 -2.22 -16.62 16.27
C ILE A 160 -2.51 -15.93 14.94
N VAL A 161 -1.59 -16.02 13.98
CA VAL A 161 -1.76 -15.44 12.64
C VAL A 161 -3.00 -16.03 11.95
N GLU A 162 -3.17 -17.35 11.99
CA GLU A 162 -4.34 -18.02 11.41
C GLU A 162 -5.65 -17.54 12.04
N LYS A 163 -5.70 -17.47 13.38
CA LYS A 163 -6.88 -16.94 14.10
C LYS A 163 -7.21 -15.51 13.69
N LEU A 164 -6.22 -14.61 13.64
CA LEU A 164 -6.41 -13.21 13.28
C LEU A 164 -6.91 -13.05 11.84
N LEU A 165 -6.40 -13.84 10.88
CA LEU A 165 -6.86 -13.84 9.49
C LEU A 165 -8.29 -14.35 9.36
N ASN A 166 -8.69 -15.33 10.17
CA ASN A 166 -10.05 -15.88 10.19
C ASN A 166 -11.05 -14.93 10.87
N LEU A 167 -10.62 -14.19 11.87
CA LEU A 167 -11.45 -13.25 12.62
C LEU A 167 -11.64 -11.92 11.88
N LYS A 168 -10.66 -11.48 11.11
CA LYS A 168 -10.69 -10.20 10.37
C LYS A 168 -11.11 -9.04 11.28
N TRP A 169 -10.40 -8.84 12.37
CA TRP A 169 -10.76 -7.90 13.43
C TRP A 169 -11.07 -6.48 12.93
N TRP A 170 -10.51 -6.08 11.81
CA TRP A 170 -10.75 -4.77 11.17
C TRP A 170 -12.16 -4.60 10.56
N ASP A 171 -12.98 -5.65 10.56
CA ASP A 171 -14.35 -5.60 10.06
C ASP A 171 -15.40 -5.53 11.21
N TYR A 172 -14.96 -5.62 12.48
CA TYR A 172 -15.83 -5.43 13.63
C TYR A 172 -16.23 -3.96 13.81
N PRO A 173 -17.35 -3.67 14.49
CA PRO A 173 -17.78 -2.31 14.81
C PRO A 173 -16.72 -1.54 15.59
N GLU A 174 -16.55 -0.25 15.27
CA GLU A 174 -15.50 0.59 15.87
C GLU A 174 -15.64 0.71 17.39
N ASP A 175 -16.88 0.87 17.88
CA ASP A 175 -17.21 0.92 19.33
C ASP A 175 -16.83 -0.36 20.07
N PHE A 176 -16.82 -1.50 19.40
CA PHE A 176 -16.28 -2.74 19.94
C PHE A 176 -14.75 -2.77 19.92
N ILE A 177 -14.14 -2.40 18.79
CA ILE A 177 -12.69 -2.45 18.60
C ILE A 177 -11.97 -1.56 19.62
N VAL A 178 -12.42 -0.33 19.85
CA VAL A 178 -11.74 0.63 20.75
C VAL A 178 -11.70 0.15 22.21
N ASN A 179 -12.50 -0.83 22.58
CA ASN A 179 -12.54 -1.41 23.92
C ASN A 179 -11.74 -2.71 24.07
N LEU A 180 -11.01 -3.13 23.03
CA LEU A 180 -10.16 -4.32 23.10
C LEU A 180 -8.91 -4.05 23.95
N PRO A 181 -8.41 -5.04 24.69
CA PRO A 181 -7.16 -4.94 25.45
C PRO A 181 -5.95 -5.13 24.50
N PHE A 182 -5.61 -4.11 23.72
CA PHE A 182 -4.62 -4.17 22.63
C PHE A 182 -3.23 -4.64 23.04
N ASP A 183 -2.88 -4.56 24.30
CA ASP A 183 -1.63 -5.03 24.89
C ASP A 183 -1.61 -6.55 25.16
N ASN A 184 -2.76 -7.24 25.01
CA ASN A 184 -2.89 -8.67 25.23
C ASN A 184 -3.61 -9.34 24.06
N ILE A 185 -2.82 -9.88 23.13
CA ILE A 185 -3.35 -10.48 21.90
C ILE A 185 -4.29 -11.67 22.13
N GLU A 186 -4.01 -12.49 23.13
CA GLU A 186 -4.81 -13.67 23.45
C GLU A 186 -6.20 -13.26 23.95
N LYS A 187 -6.27 -12.28 24.85
CA LYS A 187 -7.55 -11.71 25.30
C LYS A 187 -8.31 -11.03 24.17
N CYS A 188 -7.60 -10.34 23.24
CA CYS A 188 -8.25 -9.77 22.05
C CYS A 188 -8.90 -10.87 21.23
N ILE A 189 -8.18 -11.95 20.94
CA ILE A 189 -8.70 -13.09 20.16
C ILE A 189 -9.93 -13.70 20.86
N ASP A 190 -9.85 -13.97 22.16
CA ASP A 190 -10.98 -14.52 22.92
C ASP A 190 -12.25 -13.65 22.84
N LEU A 191 -12.08 -12.33 22.93
CA LEU A 191 -13.18 -11.37 22.82
C LEU A 191 -13.75 -11.31 21.40
N LEU A 192 -12.89 -11.36 20.38
CA LEU A 192 -13.29 -11.39 18.98
C LEU A 192 -14.04 -12.68 18.65
N GLU A 193 -13.56 -13.85 19.09
CA GLU A 193 -14.22 -15.15 18.90
C GLU A 193 -15.63 -15.16 19.52
N LYS A 194 -15.76 -14.66 20.76
CA LYS A 194 -17.06 -14.55 21.47
C LYS A 194 -18.05 -13.59 20.81
N ASN A 195 -17.59 -12.66 20.01
CA ASN A 195 -18.44 -11.65 19.37
C ASN A 195 -18.46 -11.77 17.83
N LYS A 196 -18.11 -12.93 17.30
CA LYS A 196 -18.00 -13.15 15.84
C LYS A 196 -19.32 -12.89 15.10
N GLU A 197 -20.47 -13.08 15.75
CA GLU A 197 -21.78 -12.81 15.18
C GLU A 197 -22.04 -11.32 14.88
N LYS A 198 -21.25 -10.40 15.45
CA LYS A 198 -21.40 -8.95 15.21
C LYS A 198 -20.88 -8.47 13.87
N VAL A 199 -20.23 -9.34 13.10
CA VAL A 199 -19.60 -9.02 11.80
C VAL A 199 -20.45 -9.48 10.60
N ASN A 200 -21.52 -10.25 10.85
CA ASN A 200 -22.45 -10.78 9.84
C ASN A 200 -23.64 -9.85 9.60
#